data_975306fc405d6bfb95d8c53a0b7a855a
#
_entry.id   975306fc405d6bfb95d8c53a0b7a855a
#
_cell.length_a   1.000
_cell.length_b   1.000
_cell.length_c   1.000
_cell.angle_alpha   90.00
_cell.angle_beta   90.00
_cell.angle_gamma   90.00
#
_symmetry.space_group_name_H-M   'P 1'
#
loop_
_entity.id
_entity.type
_entity.pdbx_description
1 polymer ?
#
loop_
_entity_poly.entity_id
_entity_poly.type
_entity_poly.pdbx_seq_one_letter_code
_entity_poly.pdbx_strand_id
1 'polypeptide(L)'
;MAPFGVYRSKAMNIAFLGLGGMGGGMARNLLKHGHSVIAWNRSPEPAAALHADGARIAATPAEAASGAEIAMTMLANDEAVESVTLGANGLAEGLAKGAAHVSMSTISVALSEHLATAHEARGQRFAAAPVFGRPDQAQAGKLFIAVAGAADVVERIRPALDAIGQRSFVIGETPAQANLVKLTGNFLITCVIESLAEAFALTAKGGIETSKVHELLTETLFAAPVYKTYGEIILANRFSPAGFKMALGQKDNRLVQLAAEKLEVPLPFAAIVRDRFLAALAHGDGELDWSAIAKRAAEDAGVTKPG
;
A
#
# COMPACT_ATOMS: atom_id res chain seq x y z
N MET A 1 8.57 15.23 36.67
CA MET A 1 8.42 14.65 35.30
C MET A 1 9.79 14.70 34.65
N ALA A 2 10.45 13.57 34.48
CA ALA A 2 11.73 13.51 33.77
C ALA A 2 11.47 13.67 32.26
N PRO A 3 12.33 14.39 31.50
CA PRO A 3 12.16 14.53 30.07
C PRO A 3 12.31 13.16 29.40
N PHE A 4 11.38 12.81 28.54
CA PHE A 4 11.47 11.63 27.67
C PHE A 4 12.78 11.71 26.89
N GLY A 5 13.73 10.86 27.24
CA GLY A 5 14.96 10.70 26.50
C GLY A 5 14.62 10.28 25.07
N VAL A 6 15.09 11.04 24.11
CA VAL A 6 15.10 10.67 22.70
C VAL A 6 15.99 9.41 22.61
N TYR A 7 15.38 8.23 22.65
CA TYR A 7 16.05 7.01 22.26
C TYR A 7 16.41 7.19 20.78
N ARG A 8 17.67 7.57 20.50
CA ARG A 8 18.21 7.46 19.14
C ARG A 8 18.18 5.98 18.79
N SER A 9 17.21 5.57 17.99
CA SER A 9 17.21 4.23 17.43
C SER A 9 18.55 3.99 16.72
N LYS A 10 19.10 2.80 16.87
CA LYS A 10 20.36 2.42 16.21
C LYS A 10 20.23 2.63 14.71
N ALA A 11 21.12 3.41 14.11
CA ALA A 11 21.19 3.59 12.66
C ALA A 11 21.39 2.21 12.00
N MET A 12 20.66 1.94 10.94
CA MET A 12 20.66 0.66 10.22
C MET A 12 21.06 0.88 8.77
N ASN A 13 21.68 -0.12 8.15
CA ASN A 13 21.90 -0.18 6.72
C ASN A 13 20.68 -0.81 6.04
N ILE A 14 19.94 -0.03 5.27
CA ILE A 14 18.65 -0.43 4.67
C ILE A 14 18.75 -0.38 3.15
N ALA A 15 18.49 -1.50 2.48
CA ALA A 15 18.20 -1.49 1.06
C ALA A 15 16.74 -1.09 0.85
N PHE A 16 16.45 -0.16 -0.05
CA PHE A 16 15.07 0.21 -0.40
C PHE A 16 14.81 0.08 -1.90
N LEU A 17 13.89 -0.81 -2.26
CA LEU A 17 13.62 -1.19 -3.64
C LEU A 17 12.20 -0.78 -4.04
N GLY A 18 12.11 0.10 -5.06
CA GLY A 18 10.85 0.66 -5.55
C GLY A 18 10.58 2.06 -4.98
N LEU A 19 10.84 3.08 -5.79
CA LEU A 19 10.77 4.50 -5.44
C LEU A 19 9.60 5.22 -6.11
N GLY A 20 8.51 4.51 -6.35
CA GLY A 20 7.26 5.10 -6.85
C GLY A 20 6.62 6.08 -5.85
N GLY A 21 5.36 6.44 -6.08
CA GLY A 21 4.65 7.44 -5.28
C GLY A 21 4.67 7.25 -3.76
N MET A 22 4.71 6.00 -3.30
CA MET A 22 4.84 5.65 -1.87
C MET A 22 6.31 5.53 -1.44
N GLY A 23 7.08 4.70 -2.16
CA GLY A 23 8.42 4.28 -1.74
C GLY A 23 9.43 5.43 -1.66
N GLY A 24 9.35 6.43 -2.54
CA GLY A 24 10.22 7.60 -2.47
C GLY A 24 10.06 8.40 -1.18
N GLY A 25 8.82 8.60 -0.72
CA GLY A 25 8.53 9.25 0.57
C GLY A 25 9.02 8.43 1.76
N MET A 26 8.81 7.11 1.72
CA MET A 26 9.27 6.19 2.76
C MET A 26 10.80 6.20 2.87
N ALA A 27 11.52 6.07 1.76
CA ALA A 27 12.98 6.08 1.73
C ALA A 27 13.58 7.40 2.25
N ARG A 28 12.96 8.55 1.91
CA ARG A 28 13.36 9.86 2.48
C ARG A 28 13.19 9.91 4.00
N ASN A 29 12.11 9.35 4.52
CA ASN A 29 11.91 9.32 5.97
C ASN A 29 12.93 8.45 6.69
N LEU A 30 13.35 7.32 6.10
CA LEU A 30 14.46 6.52 6.64
C LEU A 30 15.75 7.34 6.73
N LEU A 31 16.12 8.08 5.68
CA LEU A 31 17.27 8.98 5.67
C LEU A 31 17.17 10.06 6.76
N LYS A 32 16.00 10.72 6.87
CA LYS A 32 15.75 11.75 7.89
C LYS A 32 15.88 11.24 9.33
N HIS A 33 15.60 9.95 9.56
CA HIS A 33 15.76 9.32 10.86
C HIS A 33 17.17 8.73 11.10
N GLY A 34 18.11 9.02 10.18
CA GLY A 34 19.52 8.68 10.33
C GLY A 34 19.89 7.25 9.90
N HIS A 35 19.01 6.55 9.21
CA HIS A 35 19.37 5.28 8.57
C HIS A 35 20.22 5.52 7.30
N SER A 36 21.12 4.59 7.01
CA SER A 36 21.83 4.55 5.73
C SER A 36 20.95 3.83 4.70
N VAL A 37 20.65 4.49 3.58
CA VAL A 37 19.77 3.92 2.54
C VAL A 37 20.55 3.65 1.27
N ILE A 38 20.47 2.41 0.80
CA ILE A 38 20.91 1.99 -0.53
C ILE A 38 19.65 1.73 -1.35
N ALA A 39 19.42 2.56 -2.37
CA ALA A 39 18.17 2.51 -3.11
C ALA A 39 18.36 1.89 -4.50
N TRP A 40 17.33 1.19 -4.94
CA TRP A 40 17.21 0.73 -6.31
C TRP A 40 15.80 1.00 -6.84
N ASN A 41 15.73 1.41 -8.10
CA ASN A 41 14.47 1.53 -8.83
C ASN A 41 14.67 1.16 -10.29
N ARG A 42 13.66 0.57 -10.93
CA ARG A 42 13.72 0.18 -12.34
C ARG A 42 13.96 1.37 -13.28
N SER A 43 13.30 2.49 -13.02
CA SER A 43 13.52 3.76 -13.73
C SER A 43 14.53 4.61 -12.97
N PRO A 44 15.48 5.27 -13.65
CA PRO A 44 16.58 5.98 -12.99
C PRO A 44 16.18 7.30 -12.31
N GLU A 45 15.13 7.99 -12.80
CA GLU A 45 14.78 9.34 -12.36
C GLU A 45 14.42 9.42 -10.86
N PRO A 46 13.57 8.52 -10.28
CA PRO A 46 13.29 8.55 -8.86
C PRO A 46 14.51 8.24 -7.99
N ALA A 47 15.43 7.40 -8.49
CA ALA A 47 16.68 7.08 -7.79
C ALA A 47 17.62 8.29 -7.76
N ALA A 48 17.77 9.01 -8.87
CA ALA A 48 18.56 10.24 -8.93
C ALA A 48 18.07 11.31 -7.95
N ALA A 49 16.74 11.49 -7.84
CA ALA A 49 16.15 12.39 -6.85
C ALA A 49 16.50 11.99 -5.42
N LEU A 50 16.45 10.71 -5.09
CA LEU A 50 16.77 10.21 -3.75
C LEU A 50 18.29 10.28 -3.46
N HIS A 51 19.14 10.19 -4.48
CA HIS A 51 20.57 10.39 -4.33
C HIS A 51 20.90 11.80 -3.83
N ALA A 52 20.21 12.81 -4.34
CA ALA A 52 20.35 14.18 -3.87
C ALA A 52 19.96 14.35 -2.39
N ASP A 53 19.08 13.48 -1.88
CA ASP A 53 18.69 13.43 -0.48
C ASP A 53 19.68 12.62 0.41
N GLY A 54 20.75 12.05 -0.17
CA GLY A 54 21.81 11.35 0.54
C GLY A 54 21.79 9.82 0.47
N ALA A 55 20.93 9.22 -0.35
CA ALA A 55 20.97 7.77 -0.58
C ALA A 55 22.11 7.37 -1.51
N ARG A 56 22.66 6.17 -1.33
CA ARG A 56 23.46 5.49 -2.34
C ARG A 56 22.54 4.79 -3.33
N ILE A 57 22.85 4.82 -4.61
CA ILE A 57 22.07 4.14 -5.65
C ILE A 57 22.83 2.90 -6.12
N ALA A 58 22.13 1.79 -6.20
CA ALA A 58 22.63 0.53 -6.71
C ALA A 58 22.16 0.28 -8.16
N ALA A 59 22.97 -0.44 -8.94
CA ALA A 59 22.64 -0.81 -10.31
C ALA A 59 21.66 -2.00 -10.37
N THR A 60 21.67 -2.89 -9.38
CA THR A 60 20.80 -4.07 -9.31
C THR A 60 20.16 -4.23 -7.93
N PRO A 61 19.04 -4.99 -7.82
CA PRO A 61 18.46 -5.37 -6.55
C PRO A 61 19.45 -6.08 -5.61
N ALA A 62 20.26 -7.00 -6.14
CA ALA A 62 21.28 -7.72 -5.39
C ALA A 62 22.35 -6.79 -4.82
N GLU A 63 22.84 -5.83 -5.63
CA GLU A 63 23.79 -4.82 -5.17
C GLU A 63 23.20 -3.95 -4.06
N ALA A 64 21.93 -3.55 -4.18
CA ALA A 64 21.24 -2.79 -3.14
C ALA A 64 21.20 -3.56 -1.82
N ALA A 65 20.91 -4.85 -1.88
CA ALA A 65 20.77 -5.72 -0.70
C ALA A 65 22.13 -6.13 -0.08
N SER A 66 23.23 -5.96 -0.82
CA SER A 66 24.57 -6.34 -0.35
C SER A 66 25.00 -5.47 0.85
N GLY A 67 25.22 -6.13 2.01
CA GLY A 67 25.59 -5.47 3.27
C GLY A 67 24.42 -4.77 3.98
N ALA A 68 23.18 -4.92 3.51
CA ALA A 68 22.01 -4.42 4.19
C ALA A 68 21.60 -5.35 5.35
N GLU A 69 21.23 -4.76 6.48
CA GLU A 69 20.63 -5.47 7.62
C GLU A 69 19.15 -5.80 7.32
N ILE A 70 18.50 -4.89 6.56
CA ILE A 70 17.11 -5.00 6.13
C ILE A 70 17.01 -4.58 4.67
N ALA A 71 16.27 -5.33 3.86
CA ALA A 71 15.87 -4.94 2.52
C ALA A 71 14.35 -4.70 2.48
N MET A 72 13.91 -3.52 2.10
CA MET A 72 12.50 -3.14 2.04
C MET A 72 12.05 -3.01 0.59
N THR A 73 10.92 -3.61 0.23
CA THR A 73 10.33 -3.51 -1.11
C THR A 73 8.99 -2.79 -1.08
N MET A 74 8.79 -1.82 -2.02
CA MET A 74 7.50 -1.15 -2.23
C MET A 74 7.19 -1.07 -3.72
N LEU A 75 6.58 -2.14 -4.25
CA LEU A 75 6.36 -2.40 -5.67
C LEU A 75 4.87 -2.59 -5.98
N ALA A 76 4.51 -2.56 -7.26
CA ALA A 76 3.12 -2.42 -7.69
C ALA A 76 2.28 -3.70 -7.59
N ASN A 77 2.87 -4.86 -7.83
CA ASN A 77 2.18 -6.15 -7.99
C ASN A 77 3.10 -7.35 -7.69
N ASP A 78 2.51 -8.54 -7.74
CA ASP A 78 3.20 -9.81 -7.47
C ASP A 78 4.38 -10.04 -8.41
N GLU A 79 4.19 -9.84 -9.72
CA GLU A 79 5.24 -10.05 -10.72
C GLU A 79 6.46 -9.15 -10.46
N ALA A 80 6.22 -7.89 -10.09
CA ALA A 80 7.31 -6.95 -9.79
C ALA A 80 8.05 -7.35 -8.50
N VAL A 81 7.34 -7.76 -7.46
CA VAL A 81 7.96 -8.20 -6.19
C VAL A 81 8.73 -9.49 -6.39
N GLU A 82 8.16 -10.48 -7.07
CA GLU A 82 8.82 -11.77 -7.34
C GLU A 82 10.07 -11.58 -8.19
N SER A 83 9.97 -10.86 -9.30
CA SER A 83 11.10 -10.58 -10.21
C SER A 83 12.24 -9.83 -9.50
N VAL A 84 11.93 -8.79 -8.72
CA VAL A 84 12.92 -7.99 -7.98
C VAL A 84 13.55 -8.80 -6.83
N THR A 85 12.80 -9.75 -6.26
CA THR A 85 13.28 -10.54 -5.12
C THR A 85 14.01 -11.79 -5.55
N LEU A 86 13.43 -12.59 -6.45
CA LEU A 86 13.90 -13.94 -6.79
C LEU A 86 14.44 -14.05 -8.22
N GLY A 87 14.28 -13.03 -9.06
CA GLY A 87 14.83 -13.00 -10.42
C GLY A 87 16.36 -12.88 -10.45
N ALA A 88 16.95 -12.91 -11.64
CA ALA A 88 18.39 -12.75 -11.83
C ALA A 88 18.89 -11.41 -11.28
N ASN A 89 19.99 -11.40 -10.53
CA ASN A 89 20.48 -10.26 -9.76
C ASN A 89 19.43 -9.69 -8.78
N GLY A 90 18.52 -10.55 -8.34
CA GLY A 90 17.45 -10.19 -7.40
C GLY A 90 17.95 -9.97 -5.97
N LEU A 91 17.11 -9.34 -5.16
CA LEU A 91 17.40 -9.00 -3.78
C LEU A 91 17.90 -10.20 -2.97
N ALA A 92 17.30 -11.39 -3.15
CA ALA A 92 17.65 -12.58 -2.39
C ALA A 92 19.06 -13.12 -2.68
N GLU A 93 19.65 -12.78 -3.84
CA GLU A 93 21.05 -13.13 -4.16
C GLU A 93 22.05 -12.28 -3.36
N GLY A 94 21.74 -10.99 -3.14
CA GLY A 94 22.60 -10.06 -2.43
C GLY A 94 22.41 -10.03 -0.91
N LEU A 95 21.24 -10.46 -0.43
CA LEU A 95 20.88 -10.38 0.97
C LEU A 95 21.61 -11.43 1.79
N ALA A 96 22.32 -11.02 2.85
CA ALA A 96 23.09 -11.92 3.71
C ALA A 96 22.19 -12.88 4.51
N LYS A 97 22.75 -14.04 4.89
CA LYS A 97 22.09 -14.95 5.85
C LYS A 97 21.79 -14.19 7.15
N GLY A 98 20.62 -14.42 7.69
CA GLY A 98 20.12 -13.74 8.88
C GLY A 98 19.58 -12.33 8.64
N ALA A 99 19.89 -11.64 7.53
CA ALA A 99 19.27 -10.37 7.19
C ALA A 99 17.81 -10.55 6.78
N ALA A 100 16.99 -9.48 6.86
CA ALA A 100 15.56 -9.56 6.64
C ALA A 100 15.12 -8.85 5.37
N HIS A 101 14.27 -9.51 4.56
CA HIS A 101 13.43 -8.84 3.58
C HIS A 101 12.10 -8.44 4.21
N VAL A 102 11.70 -7.18 4.05
CA VAL A 102 10.43 -6.62 4.53
C VAL A 102 9.62 -6.17 3.33
N SER A 103 8.58 -6.92 2.96
CA SER A 103 7.69 -6.52 1.88
C SER A 103 6.63 -5.54 2.37
N MET A 104 6.69 -4.30 1.86
CA MET A 104 5.68 -3.25 2.13
C MET A 104 4.59 -3.22 1.05
N SER A 105 4.74 -4.03 0.01
CA SER A 105 3.87 -4.10 -1.16
C SER A 105 2.54 -4.78 -0.84
N THR A 106 1.48 -4.39 -1.55
CA THR A 106 0.21 -5.14 -1.54
C THR A 106 0.30 -6.26 -2.57
N ILE A 107 0.56 -7.47 -2.08
CA ILE A 107 0.74 -8.70 -2.84
C ILE A 107 -0.26 -9.76 -2.40
N SER A 108 -0.36 -10.84 -3.18
CA SER A 108 -1.17 -12.00 -2.84
C SER A 108 -0.66 -12.71 -1.58
N VAL A 109 -1.59 -13.36 -0.88
CA VAL A 109 -1.27 -14.28 0.23
C VAL A 109 -0.32 -15.38 -0.25
N ALA A 110 -0.57 -15.93 -1.45
CA ALA A 110 0.24 -16.99 -2.04
C ALA A 110 1.70 -16.56 -2.31
N LEU A 111 1.91 -15.35 -2.87
CA LEU A 111 3.27 -14.85 -3.07
C LEU A 111 3.98 -14.60 -1.73
N SER A 112 3.28 -14.09 -0.73
CA SER A 112 3.86 -13.89 0.60
C SER A 112 4.33 -15.20 1.24
N GLU A 113 3.55 -16.28 1.10
CA GLU A 113 3.92 -17.64 1.54
C GLU A 113 5.14 -18.15 0.75
N HIS A 114 5.15 -17.96 -0.56
CA HIS A 114 6.27 -18.35 -1.43
C HIS A 114 7.56 -17.62 -1.07
N LEU A 115 7.51 -16.31 -0.87
CA LEU A 115 8.66 -15.51 -0.46
C LEU A 115 9.20 -15.93 0.92
N ALA A 116 8.33 -16.22 1.88
CA ALA A 116 8.75 -16.71 3.20
C ALA A 116 9.56 -18.00 3.08
N THR A 117 9.06 -18.99 2.32
CA THR A 117 9.76 -20.25 2.05
C THR A 117 11.08 -20.04 1.31
N ALA A 118 11.08 -19.18 0.28
CA ALA A 118 12.27 -18.90 -0.52
C ALA A 118 13.40 -18.22 0.28
N HIS A 119 13.07 -17.31 1.19
CA HIS A 119 14.02 -16.67 2.09
C HIS A 119 14.54 -17.63 3.16
N GLU A 120 13.65 -18.44 3.76
CA GLU A 120 14.03 -19.45 4.74
C GLU A 120 15.03 -20.46 4.17
N ALA A 121 14.81 -20.94 2.95
CA ALA A 121 15.73 -21.87 2.26
C ALA A 121 17.13 -21.27 2.03
N ARG A 122 17.26 -19.93 2.06
CA ARG A 122 18.54 -19.20 1.96
C ARG A 122 19.12 -18.81 3.33
N GLY A 123 18.46 -19.17 4.42
CA GLY A 123 18.82 -18.75 5.77
C GLY A 123 18.59 -17.25 6.03
N GLN A 124 17.77 -16.61 5.21
CA GLN A 124 17.34 -15.22 5.34
C GLN A 124 16.01 -15.15 6.10
N ARG A 125 15.64 -13.96 6.53
CA ARG A 125 14.37 -13.71 7.25
C ARG A 125 13.41 -12.96 6.36
N PHE A 126 12.12 -13.18 6.54
CA PHE A 126 11.07 -12.47 5.81
C PHE A 126 9.99 -11.95 6.76
N ALA A 127 9.51 -10.73 6.52
CA ALA A 127 8.33 -10.15 7.14
C ALA A 127 7.50 -9.42 6.09
N ALA A 128 6.19 -9.42 6.24
CA ALA A 128 5.30 -8.58 5.47
C ALA A 128 4.85 -7.39 6.33
N ALA A 129 4.94 -6.19 5.79
CA ALA A 129 4.58 -4.95 6.48
C ALA A 129 3.81 -3.99 5.55
N PRO A 130 2.71 -4.44 4.87
CA PRO A 130 1.94 -3.57 4.01
C PRO A 130 1.33 -2.39 4.75
N VAL A 131 1.13 -1.29 4.02
CA VAL A 131 0.79 0.01 4.58
C VAL A 131 -0.62 0.48 4.21
N PHE A 132 -1.26 1.21 5.11
CA PHE A 132 -2.45 2.00 4.86
C PHE A 132 -2.08 3.48 4.87
N GLY A 133 -2.47 4.19 3.85
CA GLY A 133 -2.19 5.60 3.62
C GLY A 133 -2.01 5.90 2.14
N ARG A 134 -1.94 7.20 1.82
CA ARG A 134 -1.76 7.75 0.48
C ARG A 134 -0.34 8.33 0.35
N PRO A 135 0.11 8.77 -0.84
CA PRO A 135 1.47 9.28 -1.04
C PRO A 135 1.87 10.46 -0.13
N ASP A 136 0.93 11.35 0.17
CA ASP A 136 1.14 12.47 1.11
C ASP A 136 1.45 11.99 2.53
N GLN A 137 0.75 10.96 3.00
CA GLN A 137 1.02 10.32 4.30
C GLN A 137 2.34 9.56 4.31
N ALA A 138 2.72 8.94 3.19
CA ALA A 138 4.04 8.31 3.05
C ALA A 138 5.18 9.33 3.12
N GLN A 139 5.01 10.51 2.50
CA GLN A 139 5.97 11.61 2.59
C GLN A 139 6.06 12.19 4.01
N ALA A 140 4.93 12.23 4.71
CA ALA A 140 4.85 12.75 6.08
C ALA A 140 5.30 11.77 7.17
N GLY A 141 5.63 10.50 6.83
CA GLY A 141 5.95 9.45 7.82
C GLY A 141 4.74 9.07 8.68
N LYS A 142 3.53 9.15 8.12
CA LYS A 142 2.26 8.96 8.85
C LYS A 142 1.47 7.74 8.37
N LEU A 143 2.15 6.73 7.87
CA LEU A 143 1.49 5.49 7.46
C LEU A 143 1.02 4.69 8.68
N PHE A 144 -0.06 3.93 8.51
CA PHE A 144 -0.39 2.81 9.39
C PHE A 144 0.14 1.53 8.77
N ILE A 145 0.81 0.70 9.56
CA ILE A 145 1.52 -0.48 9.08
C ILE A 145 0.93 -1.72 9.73
N ALA A 146 0.46 -2.67 8.93
CA ALA A 146 0.14 -4.01 9.40
C ALA A 146 1.38 -4.89 9.23
N VAL A 147 1.97 -5.39 10.31
CA VAL A 147 3.20 -6.17 10.24
C VAL A 147 2.98 -7.58 10.76
N ALA A 148 3.50 -8.58 10.03
CA ALA A 148 3.55 -9.96 10.47
C ALA A 148 4.88 -10.61 10.09
N GLY A 149 5.37 -11.49 10.96
CA GLY A 149 6.63 -12.22 10.86
C GLY A 149 7.08 -12.70 12.23
N ALA A 150 8.16 -13.46 12.29
CA ALA A 150 8.71 -13.93 13.54
C ALA A 150 9.01 -12.76 14.49
N ALA A 151 8.74 -12.92 15.78
CA ALA A 151 8.79 -11.86 16.77
C ALA A 151 10.16 -11.14 16.83
N ASP A 152 11.25 -11.88 16.73
CA ASP A 152 12.63 -11.35 16.68
C ASP A 152 12.87 -10.48 15.45
N VAL A 153 12.26 -10.83 14.31
CA VAL A 153 12.34 -10.06 13.07
C VAL A 153 11.53 -8.77 13.19
N VAL A 154 10.29 -8.87 13.68
CA VAL A 154 9.40 -7.70 13.86
C VAL A 154 10.05 -6.69 14.81
N GLU A 155 10.64 -7.13 15.91
CA GLU A 155 11.35 -6.25 16.84
C GLU A 155 12.56 -5.57 16.19
N ARG A 156 13.36 -6.34 15.42
CA ARG A 156 14.53 -5.80 14.72
C ARG A 156 14.19 -4.72 13.68
N ILE A 157 13.09 -4.89 12.94
CA ILE A 157 12.70 -3.92 11.89
C ILE A 157 11.91 -2.73 12.44
N ARG A 158 11.49 -2.75 13.71
CA ARG A 158 10.70 -1.69 14.35
C ARG A 158 11.26 -0.27 14.11
N PRO A 159 12.57 -0.01 14.29
CA PRO A 159 13.10 1.35 14.06
C PRO A 159 12.88 1.87 12.64
N ALA A 160 12.93 0.98 11.63
CA ALA A 160 12.66 1.35 10.25
C ALA A 160 11.16 1.60 10.02
N LEU A 161 10.28 0.81 10.66
CA LEU A 161 8.82 1.02 10.59
C LEU A 161 8.41 2.32 11.28
N ASP A 162 8.99 2.65 12.43
CA ASP A 162 8.71 3.90 13.18
C ASP A 162 9.17 5.15 12.42
N ALA A 163 10.19 5.03 11.55
CA ALA A 163 10.64 6.14 10.70
C ALA A 163 9.64 6.48 9.58
N ILE A 164 8.82 5.53 9.13
CA ILE A 164 7.93 5.70 7.97
C ILE A 164 6.44 5.72 8.33
N GLY A 165 6.10 5.36 9.55
CA GLY A 165 4.71 5.24 9.98
C GLY A 165 4.45 5.86 11.34
N GLN A 166 3.21 6.27 11.57
CA GLN A 166 2.77 6.78 12.87
C GLN A 166 2.41 5.65 13.85
N ARG A 167 2.11 4.45 13.34
CA ARG A 167 1.80 3.29 14.16
C ARG A 167 1.91 1.99 13.37
N SER A 168 2.54 0.99 13.99
CA SER A 168 2.58 -0.40 13.50
C SER A 168 1.68 -1.29 14.35
N PHE A 169 0.96 -2.19 13.68
CA PHE A 169 0.09 -3.19 14.30
C PHE A 169 0.68 -4.57 14.01
N VAL A 170 1.09 -5.28 15.03
CA VAL A 170 1.54 -6.67 14.89
C VAL A 170 0.31 -7.55 14.71
N ILE A 171 0.21 -8.18 13.54
CA ILE A 171 -0.95 -8.99 13.14
C ILE A 171 -0.75 -10.46 13.52
N GLY A 172 0.46 -10.95 13.42
CA GLY A 172 0.78 -12.33 13.72
C GLY A 172 2.21 -12.71 13.36
N GLU A 173 2.52 -13.98 13.44
CA GLU A 173 3.87 -14.50 13.21
C GLU A 173 4.11 -14.96 11.77
N THR A 174 3.04 -15.22 11.01
CA THR A 174 3.12 -15.64 9.60
C THR A 174 2.98 -14.43 8.68
N PRO A 175 3.98 -14.10 7.84
CA PRO A 175 3.97 -12.88 7.01
C PRO A 175 2.70 -12.68 6.19
N ALA A 176 2.15 -13.75 5.60
CA ALA A 176 0.94 -13.72 4.79
C ALA A 176 -0.30 -13.16 5.52
N GLN A 177 -0.33 -13.22 6.86
CA GLN A 177 -1.43 -12.66 7.67
C GLN A 177 -1.52 -11.13 7.51
N ALA A 178 -0.39 -10.42 7.43
CA ALA A 178 -0.41 -8.98 7.18
C ALA A 178 -0.94 -8.64 5.79
N ASN A 179 -0.59 -9.44 4.77
CA ASN A 179 -1.13 -9.26 3.42
C ASN A 179 -2.65 -9.52 3.37
N LEU A 180 -3.14 -10.55 4.05
CA LEU A 180 -4.58 -10.82 4.14
C LEU A 180 -5.33 -9.64 4.80
N VAL A 181 -4.80 -9.09 5.90
CA VAL A 181 -5.37 -7.91 6.57
C VAL A 181 -5.35 -6.69 5.63
N LYS A 182 -4.26 -6.48 4.89
CA LYS A 182 -4.17 -5.39 3.91
C LYS A 182 -5.21 -5.52 2.80
N LEU A 183 -5.37 -6.70 2.23
CA LEU A 183 -6.37 -6.97 1.19
C LEU A 183 -7.80 -6.77 1.72
N THR A 184 -8.07 -7.25 2.94
CA THR A 184 -9.36 -7.02 3.62
C THR A 184 -9.65 -5.54 3.83
N GLY A 185 -8.65 -4.76 4.27
CA GLY A 185 -8.82 -3.31 4.45
C GLY A 185 -9.08 -2.57 3.12
N ASN A 186 -8.39 -2.95 2.05
CA ASN A 186 -8.64 -2.35 0.73
C ASN A 186 -10.02 -2.76 0.17
N PHE A 187 -10.46 -3.99 0.42
CA PHE A 187 -11.83 -4.42 0.11
C PHE A 187 -12.87 -3.55 0.83
N LEU A 188 -12.72 -3.31 2.13
CA LEU A 188 -13.63 -2.43 2.88
C LEU A 188 -13.64 -1.00 2.34
N ILE A 189 -12.47 -0.46 1.97
CA ILE A 189 -12.38 0.88 1.37
C ILE A 189 -13.16 0.92 0.05
N THR A 190 -13.02 -0.08 -0.82
CA THR A 190 -13.75 -0.12 -2.09
C THR A 190 -15.26 -0.25 -1.91
N CYS A 191 -15.70 -1.01 -0.90
CA CYS A 191 -17.13 -1.07 -0.54
C CYS A 191 -17.66 0.30 -0.09
N VAL A 192 -16.88 1.07 0.68
CA VAL A 192 -17.23 2.44 1.06
C VAL A 192 -17.33 3.35 -0.15
N ILE A 193 -16.37 3.27 -1.08
CA ILE A 193 -16.39 4.08 -2.31
C ILE A 193 -17.64 3.79 -3.14
N GLU A 194 -17.96 2.50 -3.37
CA GLU A 194 -19.12 2.10 -4.14
C GLU A 194 -20.43 2.51 -3.45
N SER A 195 -20.56 2.28 -2.13
CA SER A 195 -21.75 2.67 -1.40
C SER A 195 -21.98 4.20 -1.38
N LEU A 196 -20.91 5.00 -1.29
CA LEU A 196 -20.99 6.45 -1.44
C LEU A 196 -21.41 6.85 -2.85
N ALA A 197 -20.86 6.18 -3.87
CA ALA A 197 -21.18 6.46 -5.27
C ALA A 197 -22.68 6.24 -5.58
N GLU A 198 -23.23 5.09 -5.13
CA GLU A 198 -24.65 4.77 -5.29
C GLU A 198 -25.54 5.72 -4.46
N ALA A 199 -25.18 6.02 -3.21
CA ALA A 199 -25.92 6.93 -2.35
C ALA A 199 -25.97 8.35 -2.94
N PHE A 200 -24.86 8.83 -3.48
CA PHE A 200 -24.79 10.15 -4.14
C PHE A 200 -25.58 10.17 -5.45
N ALA A 201 -25.50 9.14 -6.27
CA ALA A 201 -26.31 9.03 -7.46
C ALA A 201 -27.82 9.02 -7.15
N LEU A 202 -28.25 8.25 -6.13
CA LEU A 202 -29.63 8.19 -5.69
C LEU A 202 -30.15 9.54 -5.21
N THR A 203 -29.39 10.21 -4.33
CA THR A 203 -29.82 11.50 -3.75
C THR A 203 -29.78 12.64 -4.77
N ALA A 204 -28.81 12.65 -5.66
CA ALA A 204 -28.76 13.59 -6.80
C ALA A 204 -29.97 13.41 -7.74
N LYS A 205 -30.35 12.16 -8.05
CA LYS A 205 -31.53 11.85 -8.83
C LYS A 205 -32.84 12.31 -8.14
N GLY A 206 -32.84 12.29 -6.80
CA GLY A 206 -33.92 12.81 -5.97
C GLY A 206 -33.94 14.33 -5.83
N GLY A 207 -33.03 15.05 -6.52
CA GLY A 207 -32.95 16.53 -6.49
C GLY A 207 -32.31 17.09 -5.22
N ILE A 208 -31.56 16.26 -4.45
CA ILE A 208 -30.89 16.67 -3.22
C ILE A 208 -29.44 17.03 -3.57
N GLU A 209 -28.96 18.15 -3.03
CA GLU A 209 -27.57 18.58 -3.17
C GLU A 209 -26.64 17.59 -2.43
N THR A 210 -25.79 16.91 -3.18
CA THR A 210 -24.97 15.80 -2.70
C THR A 210 -23.98 16.23 -1.61
N SER A 211 -23.49 17.48 -1.65
CA SER A 211 -22.61 18.03 -0.62
C SER A 211 -23.28 18.06 0.76
N LYS A 212 -24.57 18.38 0.84
CA LYS A 212 -25.34 18.36 2.10
C LYS A 212 -25.53 16.95 2.64
N VAL A 213 -25.70 15.98 1.74
CA VAL A 213 -25.77 14.57 2.13
C VAL A 213 -24.43 14.12 2.72
N HIS A 214 -23.33 14.45 2.06
CA HIS A 214 -21.99 14.13 2.55
C HIS A 214 -21.70 14.78 3.91
N GLU A 215 -21.99 16.07 4.07
CA GLU A 215 -21.85 16.79 5.33
C GLU A 215 -22.64 16.09 6.46
N LEU A 216 -23.94 15.84 6.26
CA LEU A 216 -24.78 15.14 7.24
C LEU A 216 -24.18 13.79 7.64
N LEU A 217 -23.78 12.97 6.66
CA LEU A 217 -23.25 11.62 6.93
C LEU A 217 -21.93 11.71 7.71
N THR A 218 -21.00 12.56 7.29
CA THR A 218 -19.64 12.61 7.88
C THR A 218 -19.56 13.39 9.19
N GLU A 219 -20.58 14.19 9.52
CA GLU A 219 -20.70 14.85 10.81
C GLU A 219 -21.48 14.02 11.84
N THR A 220 -22.05 12.88 11.43
CA THR A 220 -22.85 12.02 12.30
C THR A 220 -22.29 10.60 12.34
N LEU A 221 -23.04 9.62 11.81
CA LEU A 221 -22.75 8.19 11.94
C LEU A 221 -21.55 7.70 11.11
N PHE A 222 -21.17 8.43 10.07
CA PHE A 222 -20.09 8.06 9.14
C PHE A 222 -18.85 8.96 9.28
N ALA A 223 -18.55 9.42 10.48
CA ALA A 223 -17.45 10.32 10.81
C ALA A 223 -16.04 9.68 10.71
N ALA A 224 -15.86 8.67 9.85
CA ALA A 224 -14.58 8.03 9.65
C ALA A 224 -13.78 8.66 8.48
N PRO A 225 -12.43 8.69 8.56
CA PRO A 225 -11.59 9.31 7.52
C PRO A 225 -11.85 8.79 6.11
N VAL A 226 -12.20 7.52 5.96
CA VAL A 226 -12.47 6.90 4.66
C VAL A 226 -13.69 7.52 3.97
N TYR A 227 -14.78 7.76 4.70
CA TYR A 227 -15.98 8.41 4.16
C TYR A 227 -15.72 9.88 3.82
N LYS A 228 -15.02 10.63 4.69
CA LYS A 228 -14.65 12.02 4.45
C LYS A 228 -13.79 12.16 3.21
N THR A 229 -12.67 11.44 3.15
CA THR A 229 -11.71 11.55 2.06
C THR A 229 -12.31 11.17 0.70
N TYR A 230 -12.97 10.01 0.62
CA TYR A 230 -13.50 9.57 -0.68
C TYR A 230 -14.77 10.31 -1.09
N GLY A 231 -15.62 10.70 -0.13
CA GLY A 231 -16.75 11.57 -0.41
C GLY A 231 -16.31 12.91 -0.99
N GLU A 232 -15.30 13.58 -0.43
CA GLU A 232 -14.73 14.82 -0.95
C GLU A 232 -14.12 14.66 -2.36
N ILE A 233 -13.43 13.54 -2.62
CA ILE A 233 -12.85 13.27 -3.94
C ILE A 233 -13.95 13.09 -4.98
N ILE A 234 -15.01 12.35 -4.67
CA ILE A 234 -16.17 12.11 -5.55
C ILE A 234 -16.91 13.42 -5.83
N LEU A 235 -17.27 14.18 -4.80
CA LEU A 235 -17.98 15.46 -4.93
C LEU A 235 -17.20 16.45 -5.81
N ALA A 236 -15.90 16.53 -5.63
CA ALA A 236 -15.02 17.41 -6.38
C ALA A 236 -14.68 16.89 -7.79
N ASN A 237 -15.11 15.66 -8.16
CA ASN A 237 -14.65 14.95 -9.37
C ASN A 237 -13.11 14.94 -9.52
N ARG A 238 -12.37 14.89 -8.41
CA ARG A 238 -10.93 15.02 -8.37
C ARG A 238 -10.24 13.65 -8.48
N PHE A 239 -10.39 13.01 -9.63
CA PHE A 239 -9.85 11.68 -9.91
C PHE A 239 -8.44 11.70 -10.51
N SER A 240 -7.92 12.87 -10.88
CA SER A 240 -6.56 13.06 -11.40
C SER A 240 -5.90 14.28 -10.73
N PRO A 241 -4.61 14.18 -10.33
CA PRO A 241 -3.79 12.97 -10.34
C PRO A 241 -4.29 11.93 -9.34
N ALA A 242 -4.20 10.64 -9.70
CA ALA A 242 -4.64 9.55 -8.85
C ALA A 242 -3.77 9.43 -7.59
N GLY A 243 -4.38 9.38 -6.43
CA GLY A 243 -3.67 8.98 -5.21
C GLY A 243 -3.51 7.46 -5.11
N PHE A 244 -4.47 6.71 -5.70
CA PHE A 244 -4.38 5.27 -5.90
C PHE A 244 -5.09 4.90 -7.20
N LYS A 245 -4.33 4.39 -8.20
CA LYS A 245 -4.86 4.13 -9.54
C LYS A 245 -5.93 3.04 -9.56
N MET A 246 -6.93 3.21 -10.42
CA MET A 246 -8.00 2.25 -10.68
C MET A 246 -7.48 0.85 -10.95
N ALA A 247 -6.46 0.71 -11.80
CA ALA A 247 -5.87 -0.58 -12.14
C ALA A 247 -5.28 -1.31 -10.91
N LEU A 248 -4.72 -0.58 -9.93
CA LEU A 248 -4.24 -1.15 -8.67
C LEU A 248 -5.40 -1.53 -7.74
N GLY A 249 -6.48 -0.75 -7.72
CA GLY A 249 -7.70 -1.08 -6.98
C GLY A 249 -8.32 -2.38 -7.48
N GLN A 250 -8.44 -2.53 -8.80
CA GLN A 250 -8.92 -3.76 -9.42
C GLN A 250 -8.01 -4.96 -9.10
N LYS A 251 -6.69 -4.76 -9.15
CA LYS A 251 -5.73 -5.79 -8.74
C LYS A 251 -5.98 -6.24 -7.30
N ASP A 252 -6.11 -5.30 -6.36
CA ASP A 252 -6.31 -5.62 -4.94
C ASP A 252 -7.65 -6.33 -4.72
N ASN A 253 -8.71 -5.91 -5.41
CA ASN A 253 -10.00 -6.60 -5.36
C ASN A 253 -9.94 -8.03 -5.92
N ARG A 254 -9.14 -8.28 -6.97
CA ARG A 254 -8.88 -9.64 -7.47
C ARG A 254 -8.13 -10.47 -6.43
N LEU A 255 -7.11 -9.91 -5.80
CA LEU A 255 -6.29 -10.62 -4.81
C LEU A 255 -7.10 -11.00 -3.56
N VAL A 256 -8.02 -10.16 -3.08
CA VAL A 256 -8.87 -10.53 -1.94
C VAL A 256 -9.85 -11.64 -2.30
N GLN A 257 -10.38 -11.66 -3.54
CA GLN A 257 -11.26 -12.74 -4.00
C GLN A 257 -10.50 -14.07 -4.08
N LEU A 258 -9.26 -14.08 -4.59
CA LEU A 258 -8.42 -15.29 -4.62
C LEU A 258 -8.11 -15.80 -3.19
N ALA A 259 -7.85 -14.89 -2.25
CA ALA A 259 -7.65 -15.28 -0.85
C ALA A 259 -8.93 -15.85 -0.23
N ALA A 260 -10.08 -15.25 -0.52
CA ALA A 260 -11.38 -15.70 -0.04
C ALA A 260 -11.75 -17.07 -0.61
N GLU A 261 -11.52 -17.31 -1.90
CA GLU A 261 -11.73 -18.61 -2.55
C GLU A 261 -10.88 -19.71 -1.89
N LYS A 262 -9.57 -19.45 -1.67
CA LYS A 262 -8.67 -20.38 -0.98
C LYS A 262 -9.15 -20.73 0.44
N LEU A 263 -9.80 -19.79 1.12
CA LEU A 263 -10.31 -19.93 2.48
C LEU A 263 -11.79 -20.35 2.55
N GLU A 264 -12.43 -20.58 1.39
CA GLU A 264 -13.86 -20.92 1.28
C GLU A 264 -14.79 -19.87 1.94
N VAL A 265 -14.41 -18.58 1.85
CA VAL A 265 -15.20 -17.46 2.40
C VAL A 265 -15.91 -16.72 1.26
N PRO A 266 -17.25 -16.73 1.20
CA PRO A 266 -17.96 -15.97 0.17
C PRO A 266 -17.86 -14.46 0.41
N LEU A 267 -17.50 -13.69 -0.65
CA LEU A 267 -17.43 -12.23 -0.62
C LEU A 267 -18.32 -11.61 -1.72
N PRO A 268 -19.67 -11.61 -1.58
CA PRO A 268 -20.56 -11.10 -2.61
C PRO A 268 -20.31 -9.63 -2.97
N PHE A 269 -19.98 -8.75 -2.01
CA PHE A 269 -19.63 -7.35 -2.30
C PHE A 269 -18.37 -7.22 -3.15
N ALA A 270 -17.36 -8.06 -2.97
CA ALA A 270 -16.17 -8.04 -3.81
C ALA A 270 -16.48 -8.36 -5.28
N ALA A 271 -17.50 -9.22 -5.54
CA ALA A 271 -17.95 -9.53 -6.89
C ALA A 271 -18.63 -8.32 -7.56
N ILE A 272 -19.47 -7.59 -6.84
CA ILE A 272 -20.13 -6.36 -7.32
C ILE A 272 -19.05 -5.32 -7.65
N VAL A 273 -18.13 -5.07 -6.73
CA VAL A 273 -17.04 -4.10 -6.91
C VAL A 273 -16.11 -4.49 -8.06
N ARG A 274 -15.87 -5.81 -8.28
CA ARG A 274 -15.13 -6.28 -9.45
C ARG A 274 -15.76 -5.80 -10.76
N ASP A 275 -17.06 -5.93 -10.89
CA ASP A 275 -17.75 -5.57 -12.11
C ASP A 275 -17.75 -4.04 -12.35
N ARG A 276 -17.82 -3.25 -11.27
CA ARG A 276 -17.60 -1.79 -11.33
C ARG A 276 -16.19 -1.43 -11.82
N PHE A 277 -15.15 -2.07 -11.28
CA PHE A 277 -13.77 -1.87 -11.75
C PHE A 277 -13.60 -2.25 -13.21
N LEU A 278 -14.14 -3.41 -13.63
CA LEU A 278 -14.05 -3.85 -15.03
C LEU A 278 -14.76 -2.87 -15.98
N ALA A 279 -15.94 -2.36 -15.59
CA ALA A 279 -16.64 -1.34 -16.37
C ALA A 279 -15.80 -0.05 -16.47
N ALA A 280 -15.22 0.43 -15.37
CA ALA A 280 -14.36 1.62 -15.39
C ALA A 280 -13.12 1.43 -16.28
N LEU A 281 -12.45 0.27 -16.19
CA LEU A 281 -11.30 -0.05 -17.03
C LEU A 281 -11.67 -0.13 -18.52
N ALA A 282 -12.82 -0.72 -18.86
CA ALA A 282 -13.33 -0.79 -20.23
C ALA A 282 -13.61 0.60 -20.83
N HIS A 283 -13.90 1.59 -20.00
CA HIS A 283 -14.07 2.99 -20.40
C HIS A 283 -12.78 3.82 -20.39
N GLY A 284 -11.62 3.19 -20.15
CA GLY A 284 -10.31 3.84 -20.19
C GLY A 284 -9.92 4.59 -18.90
N ASP A 285 -10.63 4.39 -17.81
CA ASP A 285 -10.40 5.09 -16.53
C ASP A 285 -9.22 4.51 -15.70
N GLY A 286 -8.39 3.62 -16.26
CA GLY A 286 -7.32 2.87 -15.56
C GLY A 286 -6.30 3.74 -14.81
N GLU A 287 -6.00 4.93 -15.33
CA GLU A 287 -5.05 5.87 -14.73
C GLU A 287 -5.70 6.82 -13.70
N LEU A 288 -7.03 6.87 -13.62
CA LEU A 288 -7.74 7.66 -12.63
C LEU A 288 -7.66 7.03 -11.24
N ASP A 289 -7.95 7.85 -10.23
CA ASP A 289 -8.11 7.35 -8.85
C ASP A 289 -9.23 6.30 -8.79
N TRP A 290 -9.07 5.25 -8.01
CA TRP A 290 -10.03 4.16 -7.91
C TRP A 290 -11.45 4.60 -7.50
N SER A 291 -11.55 5.75 -6.82
CA SER A 291 -12.85 6.36 -6.50
C SER A 291 -13.62 6.84 -7.74
N ALA A 292 -12.98 6.87 -8.92
CA ALA A 292 -13.66 7.17 -10.19
C ALA A 292 -14.67 6.08 -10.62
N ILE A 293 -14.78 4.93 -9.93
CA ILE A 293 -15.92 4.02 -10.10
C ILE A 293 -17.25 4.75 -9.87
N ALA A 294 -17.28 5.82 -9.08
CA ALA A 294 -18.44 6.67 -8.88
C ALA A 294 -19.00 7.28 -10.17
N LYS A 295 -18.17 7.46 -11.21
CA LYS A 295 -18.65 7.89 -12.55
C LYS A 295 -19.64 6.86 -13.12
N ARG A 296 -19.37 5.57 -12.94
CA ARG A 296 -20.25 4.50 -13.44
C ARG A 296 -21.60 4.50 -12.73
N ALA A 297 -21.62 4.65 -11.40
CA ALA A 297 -22.86 4.73 -10.63
C ALA A 297 -23.72 5.94 -11.06
N ALA A 298 -23.10 7.11 -11.32
CA ALA A 298 -23.78 8.29 -11.82
C ALA A 298 -24.34 8.08 -13.21
N GLU A 299 -23.57 7.52 -14.13
CA GLU A 299 -24.01 7.23 -15.52
C GLU A 299 -25.15 6.23 -15.55
N ASP A 300 -25.09 5.14 -14.80
CA ASP A 300 -26.15 4.15 -14.69
C ASP A 300 -27.47 4.76 -14.15
N ALA A 301 -27.35 5.77 -13.27
CA ALA A 301 -28.49 6.53 -12.75
C ALA A 301 -28.98 7.64 -13.71
N GLY A 302 -28.28 7.89 -14.82
CA GLY A 302 -28.57 9.02 -15.73
C GLY A 302 -28.36 10.39 -15.07
N VAL A 303 -27.36 10.51 -14.17
CA VAL A 303 -26.88 11.77 -13.59
C VAL A 303 -25.59 12.18 -14.29
N THR A 304 -25.45 13.48 -14.60
CA THR A 304 -24.30 13.98 -15.38
C THR A 304 -23.00 14.06 -14.58
N LYS A 305 -23.09 13.99 -13.26
CA LYS A 305 -21.94 14.04 -12.35
C LYS A 305 -22.22 13.18 -11.12
N PRO A 306 -21.21 12.50 -10.57
CA PRO A 306 -21.38 11.68 -9.35
C PRO A 306 -21.59 12.50 -8.06
N GLY A 307 -21.42 13.82 -8.13
CA GLY A 307 -21.62 14.71 -7.00
C GLY A 307 -21.90 16.13 -7.44
#